data_6be6ed568eff1930ab33f68572777d95
#
_entry.id   6be6ed568eff1930ab33f68572777d95
#
_cell.length_a   1.000
_cell.length_b   1.000
_cell.length_c   1.000
_cell.angle_alpha   90.00
_cell.angle_beta   90.00
_cell.angle_gamma   90.00
#
_symmetry.space_group_name_H-M   'P 1'
#
loop_
_entity.id
_entity.type
_entity.pdbx_description
1 polymer ?
#
loop_
_entity_poly.entity_id
_entity_poly.type
_entity_poly.pdbx_seq_one_letter_code
_entity_poly.pdbx_strand_id
1 'polypeptide(L)'
;MALGDQKNMVFSGSLVTYGRATVLVTGTGMDTELGKIAALMNQTQQRKTPLQQSLDSFSAKLAMVIMAICAVVFALSIFRTGMGILDSLMFAVALAVAAIPEALSSIVTIVLAMGTQKMARQNAIMKDLKAVESLGSVSVICSDKTGTLTQNKMTPQKVYADGSLLEGEDLSLVNDVQRLLLKAALLASDATNNEKEGTAIGDPTEVALVMLGEKFGVDEESYRAQHPRLGELAFDSDRKLMSTLHDIDGVPTLFTKGAIDVLLNRSTHLLTREGKVEMTPERREELARVNMELSMEGLRVLAFAYKELDAVRPLTLEDENGFTFIGLISMIDPPRPEAVQAVADANARQLGIFRDGDEAVSGVELDGMTDTELDERLPRISVYARVSPEHKIRIVNAWQRRGNIVSMTGDGVNDAPAL
;
A
#
# COMPACT_ATOMS: atom_id res chain seq x y z
N MET A 1 -1.62 21.26 4.74
CA MET A 1 -0.51 20.55 5.40
C MET A 1 -0.89 19.09 5.40
N ALA A 2 -0.08 18.22 4.83
CA ALA A 2 -0.39 16.79 4.79
C ALA A 2 -0.50 16.21 6.21
N LEU A 3 -1.31 15.17 6.41
CA LEU A 3 -1.50 14.52 7.73
C LEU A 3 -0.17 14.12 8.38
N GLY A 4 0.76 13.57 7.60
CA GLY A 4 2.09 13.17 8.07
C GLY A 4 2.99 14.32 8.53
N ASP A 5 2.67 15.56 8.16
CA ASP A 5 3.43 16.75 8.53
C ASP A 5 2.88 17.43 9.80
N GLN A 6 1.76 16.94 10.35
CA GLN A 6 1.12 17.48 11.56
C GLN A 6 1.73 16.86 12.82
N LYS A 7 2.98 17.22 13.13
CA LYS A 7 3.80 16.61 14.20
C LYS A 7 3.25 16.80 15.63
N ASN A 8 2.36 17.74 15.83
CA ASN A 8 1.70 18.02 17.11
C ASN A 8 0.32 17.36 17.25
N MET A 9 -0.04 16.47 16.32
CA MET A 9 -1.33 15.79 16.31
C MET A 9 -1.16 14.28 16.43
N VAL A 10 -2.17 13.63 17.02
CA VAL A 10 -2.37 12.18 17.01
C VAL A 10 -3.74 11.88 16.43
N PHE A 11 -3.88 10.77 15.72
CA PHE A 11 -5.08 10.45 14.97
C PHE A 11 -5.71 9.15 15.45
N SER A 12 -7.04 9.15 15.62
CA SER A 12 -7.81 7.95 15.94
C SER A 12 -7.60 6.87 14.86
N GLY A 13 -7.43 5.63 15.28
CA GLY A 13 -7.13 4.50 14.39
C GLY A 13 -5.63 4.27 14.13
N SER A 14 -4.74 5.12 14.67
CA SER A 14 -3.30 4.92 14.62
C SER A 14 -2.82 4.07 15.80
N LEU A 15 -1.81 3.23 15.55
CA LEU A 15 -1.15 2.44 16.59
C LEU A 15 0.02 3.25 17.18
N VAL A 16 0.09 3.30 18.51
CA VAL A 16 1.28 3.84 19.21
C VAL A 16 2.35 2.76 19.22
N THR A 17 3.42 2.97 18.48
CA THR A 17 4.53 2.03 18.36
C THR A 17 5.59 2.24 19.42
N TYR A 18 5.69 3.46 19.98
CA TYR A 18 6.69 3.83 20.99
C TYR A 18 6.24 5.02 21.82
N GLY A 19 6.68 5.06 23.09
CA GLY A 19 6.53 6.20 23.99
C GLY A 19 5.13 6.36 24.58
N ARG A 20 4.94 7.52 25.25
CA ARG A 20 3.69 7.93 25.87
C ARG A 20 3.51 9.44 25.74
N ALA A 21 2.27 9.90 25.62
CA ALA A 21 1.95 11.32 25.57
C ALA A 21 0.66 11.64 26.32
N THR A 22 0.53 12.89 26.73
CA THR A 22 -0.75 13.46 27.17
C THR A 22 -1.36 14.20 25.98
N VAL A 23 -2.61 13.87 25.66
CA VAL A 23 -3.28 14.35 24.45
C VAL A 23 -4.52 15.15 24.85
N LEU A 24 -4.73 16.29 24.20
CA LEU A 24 -5.99 17.03 24.25
C LEU A 24 -6.85 16.60 23.05
N VAL A 25 -8.04 16.08 23.33
CA VAL A 25 -9.00 15.70 22.28
C VAL A 25 -9.55 16.97 21.61
N THR A 26 -9.29 17.13 20.32
CA THR A 26 -9.71 18.31 19.52
C THR A 26 -10.89 18.02 18.60
N GLY A 27 -11.19 16.76 18.30
CA GLY A 27 -12.30 16.32 17.47
C GLY A 27 -12.77 14.93 17.86
N THR A 28 -14.06 14.65 17.72
CA THR A 28 -14.67 13.34 18.01
C THR A 28 -15.63 12.92 16.90
N GLY A 29 -15.91 11.62 16.79
CA GLY A 29 -16.87 11.09 15.81
C GLY A 29 -16.52 11.49 14.37
N MET A 30 -17.45 12.14 13.69
CA MET A 30 -17.30 12.54 12.28
C MET A 30 -16.32 13.69 12.06
N ASP A 31 -15.91 14.41 13.12
CA ASP A 31 -14.92 15.48 13.02
C ASP A 31 -13.48 14.98 13.10
N THR A 32 -13.29 13.68 13.37
CA THR A 32 -11.96 13.03 13.28
C THR A 32 -11.57 12.78 11.83
N GLU A 33 -10.28 12.56 11.57
CA GLU A 33 -9.83 12.20 10.22
C GLU A 33 -10.47 10.87 9.73
N LEU A 34 -10.61 9.88 10.64
CA LEU A 34 -11.35 8.66 10.35
C LEU A 34 -12.83 8.93 10.04
N GLY A 35 -13.45 9.87 10.76
CA GLY A 35 -14.82 10.31 10.51
C GLY A 35 -14.98 10.97 9.14
N LYS A 36 -14.01 11.78 8.70
CA LYS A 36 -14.02 12.37 7.36
C LYS A 36 -13.95 11.29 6.26
N ILE A 37 -13.12 10.27 6.44
CA ILE A 37 -13.07 9.11 5.53
C ILE A 37 -14.43 8.40 5.48
N ALA A 38 -15.07 8.16 6.63
CA ALA A 38 -16.40 7.57 6.70
C ALA A 38 -17.47 8.46 6.01
N ALA A 39 -17.35 9.78 6.13
CA ALA A 39 -18.24 10.70 5.41
C ALA A 39 -18.08 10.61 3.89
N LEU A 40 -16.86 10.49 3.39
CA LEU A 40 -16.58 10.27 1.97
C LEU A 40 -17.21 8.97 1.48
N MET A 41 -17.10 7.87 2.25
CA MET A 41 -17.74 6.59 1.92
C MET A 41 -19.27 6.74 1.81
N ASN A 42 -19.90 7.46 2.73
CA ASN A 42 -21.35 7.68 2.72
C ASN A 42 -21.83 8.58 1.56
N GLN A 43 -20.96 9.44 1.03
CA GLN A 43 -21.27 10.29 -0.13
C GLN A 43 -21.10 9.56 -1.47
N THR A 44 -20.42 8.41 -1.48
CA THR A 44 -20.21 7.63 -2.70
C THR A 44 -21.54 7.03 -3.15
N GLN A 45 -22.08 7.51 -4.29
CA GLN A 45 -23.31 6.99 -4.86
C GLN A 45 -23.07 5.63 -5.51
N GLN A 46 -23.90 4.65 -5.16
CA GLN A 46 -23.91 3.37 -5.87
C GLN A 46 -24.37 3.60 -7.32
N ARG A 47 -23.48 3.39 -8.26
CA ARG A 47 -23.80 3.46 -9.69
C ARG A 47 -24.42 2.15 -10.18
N LYS A 48 -25.29 2.25 -11.17
CA LYS A 48 -25.85 1.06 -11.84
C LYS A 48 -24.74 0.32 -12.61
N THR A 49 -24.72 -1.00 -12.48
CA THR A 49 -23.78 -1.84 -13.25
C THR A 49 -24.13 -1.80 -14.76
N PRO A 50 -23.18 -2.13 -15.65
CA PRO A 50 -23.44 -2.21 -17.10
C PRO A 50 -24.61 -3.13 -17.45
N LEU A 51 -24.73 -4.28 -16.76
CA LEU A 51 -25.86 -5.20 -16.95
C LEU A 51 -27.18 -4.55 -16.53
N GLN A 52 -27.21 -3.84 -15.38
CA GLN A 52 -28.42 -3.12 -14.95
C GLN A 52 -28.86 -2.08 -15.97
N GLN A 53 -27.90 -1.28 -16.49
CA GLN A 53 -28.20 -0.28 -17.53
C GLN A 53 -28.74 -0.94 -18.81
N SER A 54 -28.15 -2.06 -19.22
CA SER A 54 -28.59 -2.83 -20.39
C SER A 54 -29.99 -3.42 -20.18
N LEU A 55 -30.28 -3.97 -19.00
CA LEU A 55 -31.59 -4.53 -18.65
C LEU A 55 -32.67 -3.45 -18.57
N ASP A 56 -32.34 -2.27 -17.98
CA ASP A 56 -33.28 -1.15 -17.93
C ASP A 56 -33.62 -0.66 -19.35
N SER A 57 -32.60 -0.51 -20.21
CA SER A 57 -32.78 -0.12 -21.62
C SER A 57 -33.60 -1.15 -22.40
N PHE A 58 -33.30 -2.45 -22.22
CA PHE A 58 -34.06 -3.54 -22.84
C PHE A 58 -35.51 -3.52 -22.38
N SER A 59 -35.76 -3.43 -21.07
CA SER A 59 -37.09 -3.40 -20.48
C SER A 59 -37.91 -2.21 -20.99
N ALA A 60 -37.30 -1.02 -21.09
CA ALA A 60 -37.97 0.13 -21.63
C ALA A 60 -38.37 -0.02 -23.12
N LYS A 61 -37.45 -0.56 -23.95
CA LYS A 61 -37.72 -0.86 -25.34
C LYS A 61 -38.80 -1.93 -25.50
N LEU A 62 -38.73 -2.99 -24.70
CA LEU A 62 -39.73 -4.05 -24.72
C LEU A 62 -41.11 -3.53 -24.32
N ALA A 63 -41.19 -2.72 -23.27
CA ALA A 63 -42.42 -2.09 -22.82
C ALA A 63 -43.07 -1.23 -23.96
N MET A 64 -42.26 -0.45 -24.68
CA MET A 64 -42.77 0.33 -25.83
C MET A 64 -43.35 -0.59 -26.95
N VAL A 65 -42.65 -1.70 -27.26
CA VAL A 65 -43.10 -2.65 -28.27
C VAL A 65 -44.41 -3.34 -27.82
N ILE A 66 -44.47 -3.77 -26.58
CA ILE A 66 -45.69 -4.39 -26.01
C ILE A 66 -46.84 -3.39 -26.05
N MET A 67 -46.63 -2.15 -25.63
CA MET A 67 -47.67 -1.10 -25.67
C MET A 67 -48.16 -0.86 -27.09
N ALA A 68 -47.28 -0.81 -28.08
CA ALA A 68 -47.65 -0.64 -29.49
C ALA A 68 -48.50 -1.84 -29.99
N ILE A 69 -48.08 -3.06 -29.67
CA ILE A 69 -48.83 -4.28 -30.03
C ILE A 69 -50.21 -4.27 -29.36
N CYS A 70 -50.29 -3.95 -28.08
CA CYS A 70 -51.55 -3.89 -27.34
C CYS A 70 -52.50 -2.82 -27.93
N ALA A 71 -51.99 -1.65 -28.34
CA ALA A 71 -52.78 -0.62 -29.00
C ALA A 71 -53.34 -1.09 -30.34
N VAL A 72 -52.51 -1.79 -31.13
CA VAL A 72 -52.97 -2.35 -32.43
C VAL A 72 -54.02 -3.42 -32.19
N VAL A 73 -53.80 -4.34 -31.24
CA VAL A 73 -54.76 -5.42 -30.90
C VAL A 73 -56.04 -4.83 -30.36
N PHE A 74 -55.99 -3.82 -29.50
CA PHE A 74 -57.14 -3.11 -28.97
C PHE A 74 -57.97 -2.50 -30.12
N ALA A 75 -57.33 -1.77 -31.04
CA ALA A 75 -57.98 -1.19 -32.19
C ALA A 75 -58.62 -2.26 -33.08
N LEU A 76 -57.91 -3.32 -33.42
CA LEU A 76 -58.43 -4.42 -34.22
C LEU A 76 -59.61 -5.11 -33.55
N SER A 77 -59.61 -5.29 -32.23
CA SER A 77 -60.72 -5.89 -31.46
C SER A 77 -62.00 -5.07 -31.58
N ILE A 78 -61.89 -3.77 -31.51
CA ILE A 78 -63.05 -2.86 -31.68
C ILE A 78 -63.52 -2.83 -33.15
N PHE A 79 -62.61 -2.58 -34.08
CA PHE A 79 -63.05 -2.30 -35.48
C PHE A 79 -63.35 -3.54 -36.28
N ARG A 80 -62.75 -4.71 -36.00
CA ARG A 80 -62.89 -5.90 -36.82
C ARG A 80 -63.77 -6.96 -36.16
N THR A 81 -63.74 -7.13 -34.84
CA THR A 81 -64.53 -8.16 -34.13
C THR A 81 -65.79 -7.63 -33.48
N GLY A 82 -65.98 -6.29 -33.38
CA GLY A 82 -67.15 -5.68 -32.77
C GLY A 82 -67.25 -5.89 -31.25
N MET A 83 -66.13 -6.24 -30.59
CA MET A 83 -66.10 -6.40 -29.15
C MET A 83 -66.38 -5.10 -28.43
N GLY A 84 -67.00 -5.17 -27.27
CA GLY A 84 -67.18 -4.00 -26.41
C GLY A 84 -65.84 -3.38 -25.99
N ILE A 85 -65.85 -2.05 -25.78
CA ILE A 85 -64.62 -1.29 -25.42
C ILE A 85 -63.97 -1.88 -24.16
N LEU A 86 -64.76 -2.23 -23.16
CA LEU A 86 -64.25 -2.77 -21.91
C LEU A 86 -63.61 -4.17 -22.09
N ASP A 87 -64.23 -5.03 -22.87
CA ASP A 87 -63.73 -6.38 -23.14
C ASP A 87 -62.43 -6.30 -23.98
N SER A 88 -62.40 -5.42 -24.97
CA SER A 88 -61.19 -5.16 -25.79
C SER A 88 -60.04 -4.61 -24.94
N LEU A 89 -60.34 -3.74 -23.98
CA LEU A 89 -59.33 -3.19 -23.04
C LEU A 89 -58.81 -4.30 -22.12
N MET A 90 -59.71 -5.12 -21.54
CA MET A 90 -59.33 -6.24 -20.67
C MET A 90 -58.44 -7.23 -21.42
N PHE A 91 -58.79 -7.55 -22.68
CA PHE A 91 -57.97 -8.43 -23.53
C PHE A 91 -56.59 -7.84 -23.81
N ALA A 92 -56.48 -6.55 -24.14
CA ALA A 92 -55.19 -5.87 -24.37
C ALA A 92 -54.33 -5.82 -23.11
N VAL A 93 -54.94 -5.57 -21.92
CA VAL A 93 -54.24 -5.58 -20.64
C VAL A 93 -53.75 -7.02 -20.29
N ALA A 94 -54.59 -8.03 -20.49
CA ALA A 94 -54.20 -9.45 -20.26
C ALA A 94 -53.01 -9.84 -21.15
N LEU A 95 -53.02 -9.39 -22.44
CA LEU A 95 -51.93 -9.59 -23.37
C LEU A 95 -50.66 -8.89 -22.90
N ALA A 96 -50.75 -7.61 -22.41
CA ALA A 96 -49.63 -6.87 -21.89
C ALA A 96 -48.97 -7.57 -20.70
N VAL A 97 -49.79 -8.06 -19.74
CA VAL A 97 -49.30 -8.81 -18.56
C VAL A 97 -48.64 -10.13 -18.98
N ALA A 98 -49.26 -10.90 -19.91
CA ALA A 98 -48.67 -12.13 -20.40
C ALA A 98 -47.36 -11.97 -21.17
N ALA A 99 -47.11 -10.78 -21.74
CA ALA A 99 -45.90 -10.47 -22.49
C ALA A 99 -44.70 -10.06 -21.60
N ILE A 100 -44.91 -9.82 -20.29
CA ILE A 100 -43.84 -9.45 -19.37
C ILE A 100 -42.95 -10.66 -19.08
N PRO A 101 -41.63 -10.61 -19.32
CA PRO A 101 -40.74 -11.73 -19.06
C PRO A 101 -40.37 -11.84 -17.57
N GLU A 102 -41.28 -12.37 -16.73
CA GLU A 102 -41.08 -12.44 -15.28
C GLU A 102 -39.86 -13.28 -14.88
N ALA A 103 -39.49 -14.26 -15.69
CA ALA A 103 -38.33 -15.12 -15.43
C ALA A 103 -36.98 -14.42 -15.58
N LEU A 104 -36.91 -13.28 -16.25
CA LEU A 104 -35.60 -12.61 -16.58
C LEU A 104 -34.81 -12.25 -15.32
N SER A 105 -35.45 -11.62 -14.34
CA SER A 105 -34.81 -11.23 -13.07
C SER A 105 -34.31 -12.45 -12.29
N SER A 106 -35.09 -13.52 -12.26
CA SER A 106 -34.74 -14.77 -11.57
C SER A 106 -33.56 -15.47 -12.23
N ILE A 107 -33.51 -15.53 -13.56
CA ILE A 107 -32.41 -16.12 -14.33
C ILE A 107 -31.13 -15.33 -14.08
N VAL A 108 -31.17 -14.01 -14.14
CA VAL A 108 -30.01 -13.14 -13.88
C VAL A 108 -29.48 -13.39 -12.47
N THR A 109 -30.35 -13.45 -11.45
CA THR A 109 -29.95 -13.69 -10.07
C THR A 109 -29.29 -15.07 -9.90
N ILE A 110 -29.85 -16.12 -10.53
CA ILE A 110 -29.29 -17.48 -10.48
C ILE A 110 -27.88 -17.48 -11.13
N VAL A 111 -27.70 -16.86 -12.29
CA VAL A 111 -26.41 -16.82 -12.99
C VAL A 111 -25.37 -16.08 -12.15
N LEU A 112 -25.73 -14.93 -11.55
CA LEU A 112 -24.83 -14.18 -10.67
C LEU A 112 -24.47 -14.99 -9.40
N ALA A 113 -25.43 -15.72 -8.81
CA ALA A 113 -25.16 -16.58 -7.67
C ALA A 113 -24.21 -17.74 -8.03
N MET A 114 -24.35 -18.34 -9.22
CA MET A 114 -23.39 -19.35 -9.71
C MET A 114 -22.01 -18.75 -9.93
N GLY A 115 -21.92 -17.54 -10.47
CA GLY A 115 -20.67 -16.78 -10.61
C GLY A 115 -19.99 -16.55 -9.26
N THR A 116 -20.74 -16.08 -8.27
CA THR A 116 -20.27 -15.87 -6.89
C THR A 116 -19.73 -17.17 -6.27
N GLN A 117 -20.45 -18.29 -6.44
CA GLN A 117 -19.98 -19.58 -5.95
C GLN A 117 -18.66 -20.02 -6.59
N LYS A 118 -18.51 -19.77 -7.90
CA LYS A 118 -17.24 -20.07 -8.60
C LYS A 118 -16.09 -19.21 -8.09
N MET A 119 -16.33 -17.92 -7.82
CA MET A 119 -15.32 -17.01 -7.27
C MET A 119 -14.93 -17.40 -5.84
N ALA A 120 -15.91 -17.78 -5.00
CA ALA A 120 -15.65 -18.24 -3.64
C ALA A 120 -14.72 -19.48 -3.61
N ARG A 121 -14.82 -20.38 -4.60
CA ARG A 121 -13.89 -21.53 -4.75
C ARG A 121 -12.45 -21.10 -5.10
N GLN A 122 -12.27 -19.88 -5.57
CA GLN A 122 -10.97 -19.25 -5.85
C GLN A 122 -10.57 -18.26 -4.74
N ASN A 123 -11.11 -18.40 -3.53
CA ASN A 123 -10.89 -17.57 -2.37
C ASN A 123 -11.30 -16.09 -2.53
N ALA A 124 -12.13 -15.78 -3.52
CA ALA A 124 -12.68 -14.44 -3.73
C ALA A 124 -14.11 -14.38 -3.18
N ILE A 125 -14.28 -13.69 -2.03
CA ILE A 125 -15.57 -13.54 -1.36
C ILE A 125 -16.26 -12.28 -1.85
N MET A 126 -17.38 -12.44 -2.57
CA MET A 126 -18.17 -11.33 -3.08
C MET A 126 -19.21 -10.88 -2.05
N LYS A 127 -19.19 -9.61 -1.68
CA LYS A 127 -20.16 -8.99 -0.78
C LYS A 127 -21.43 -8.54 -1.49
N ASP A 128 -21.33 -8.17 -2.78
CA ASP A 128 -22.47 -7.81 -3.62
C ASP A 128 -22.49 -8.69 -4.87
N LEU A 129 -23.62 -9.36 -5.11
CA LEU A 129 -23.84 -10.22 -6.29
C LEU A 129 -23.65 -9.46 -7.61
N LYS A 130 -24.02 -8.17 -7.64
CA LYS A 130 -23.91 -7.33 -8.85
C LYS A 130 -22.46 -7.05 -9.25
N ALA A 131 -21.53 -7.07 -8.27
CA ALA A 131 -20.11 -6.84 -8.52
C ALA A 131 -19.46 -7.95 -9.36
N VAL A 132 -20.03 -9.17 -9.35
CA VAL A 132 -19.52 -10.30 -10.15
C VAL A 132 -19.55 -9.99 -11.66
N GLU A 133 -20.61 -9.37 -12.12
CA GLU A 133 -20.75 -8.98 -13.53
C GLU A 133 -19.81 -7.82 -13.88
N SER A 134 -19.73 -6.82 -12.99
CA SER A 134 -18.86 -5.66 -13.20
C SER A 134 -17.39 -6.07 -13.36
N LEU A 135 -16.91 -7.05 -12.60
CA LEU A 135 -15.55 -7.59 -12.73
C LEU A 135 -15.25 -8.14 -14.11
N GLY A 136 -16.23 -8.79 -14.76
CA GLY A 136 -16.08 -9.30 -16.12
C GLY A 136 -15.98 -8.21 -17.18
N SER A 137 -16.40 -6.98 -16.86
CA SER A 137 -16.46 -5.83 -17.75
C SER A 137 -15.39 -4.77 -17.45
N VAL A 138 -14.49 -5.04 -16.48
CA VAL A 138 -13.43 -4.09 -16.08
C VAL A 138 -12.49 -3.82 -17.24
N SER A 139 -12.26 -2.53 -17.52
CA SER A 139 -11.30 -2.05 -18.53
C SER A 139 -10.08 -1.36 -17.90
N VAL A 140 -10.17 -0.95 -16.64
CA VAL A 140 -9.07 -0.33 -15.89
C VAL A 140 -9.01 -0.92 -14.48
N ILE A 141 -7.80 -1.33 -14.06
CA ILE A 141 -7.53 -1.79 -12.70
C ILE A 141 -6.62 -0.75 -12.04
N CYS A 142 -7.13 -0.10 -10.99
CA CYS A 142 -6.35 0.74 -10.10
C CYS A 142 -5.94 -0.10 -8.89
N SER A 143 -4.64 -0.28 -8.67
CA SER A 143 -4.16 -1.12 -7.56
C SER A 143 -3.33 -0.31 -6.60
N ASP A 144 -3.59 -0.49 -5.29
CA ASP A 144 -2.64 -0.06 -4.28
C ASP A 144 -1.40 -0.97 -4.30
N LYS A 145 -0.26 -0.43 -3.89
CA LYS A 145 1.01 -1.16 -3.89
C LYS A 145 1.13 -2.01 -2.62
N THR A 146 1.11 -1.34 -1.46
CA THR A 146 1.48 -1.92 -0.18
C THR A 146 0.38 -2.87 0.32
N GLY A 147 0.75 -4.10 0.71
CA GLY A 147 -0.20 -5.09 1.21
C GLY A 147 -1.09 -5.74 0.14
N THR A 148 -1.22 -5.12 -1.04
CA THR A 148 -1.97 -5.64 -2.19
C THR A 148 -1.05 -6.29 -3.22
N LEU A 149 -0.20 -5.52 -3.89
CA LEU A 149 0.79 -6.05 -4.84
C LEU A 149 2.03 -6.58 -4.14
N THR A 150 2.37 -6.05 -2.97
CA THR A 150 3.48 -6.46 -2.14
C THR A 150 3.01 -7.23 -0.90
N GLN A 151 3.96 -7.88 -0.21
CA GLN A 151 3.68 -8.74 0.94
C GLN A 151 3.42 -7.97 2.23
N ASN A 152 3.61 -6.65 2.25
CA ASN A 152 3.64 -5.80 3.45
C ASN A 152 4.65 -6.31 4.50
N LYS A 153 5.77 -6.83 4.02
CA LYS A 153 6.85 -7.40 4.85
C LYS A 153 8.19 -6.94 4.30
N MET A 154 8.85 -6.03 5.02
CA MET A 154 10.21 -5.62 4.65
C MET A 154 11.16 -6.82 4.74
N THR A 155 11.96 -7.00 3.70
CA THR A 155 12.92 -8.11 3.57
C THR A 155 14.29 -7.56 3.20
N PRO A 156 15.36 -7.85 3.98
CA PRO A 156 16.71 -7.47 3.62
C PRO A 156 17.11 -8.09 2.29
N GLN A 157 17.76 -7.30 1.44
CA GLN A 157 18.21 -7.73 0.10
C GLN A 157 19.72 -7.69 0.01
N LYS A 158 20.32 -6.51 0.15
CA LYS A 158 21.76 -6.32 0.00
C LYS A 158 22.36 -5.63 1.22
N VAL A 159 23.60 -5.98 1.50
CA VAL A 159 24.39 -5.44 2.60
C VAL A 159 25.71 -4.88 2.03
N TYR A 160 26.04 -3.64 2.41
CA TYR A 160 27.36 -3.07 2.12
C TYR A 160 28.19 -2.98 3.40
N ALA A 161 29.29 -3.66 3.45
CA ALA A 161 30.24 -3.61 4.57
C ALA A 161 31.66 -3.95 4.08
N ASP A 162 32.67 -3.35 4.67
CA ASP A 162 34.08 -3.64 4.39
C ASP A 162 34.41 -3.47 2.88
N GLY A 163 33.90 -2.40 2.25
CA GLY A 163 34.14 -2.11 0.83
C GLY A 163 33.45 -3.05 -0.17
N SER A 164 32.57 -3.94 0.30
CA SER A 164 31.89 -4.94 -0.54
C SER A 164 30.39 -4.82 -0.45
N LEU A 165 29.72 -4.89 -1.60
CA LEU A 165 28.27 -5.06 -1.70
C LEU A 165 27.95 -6.54 -1.85
N LEU A 166 27.14 -7.09 -0.95
CA LEU A 166 26.80 -8.50 -0.84
C LEU A 166 25.28 -8.66 -0.88
N GLU A 167 24.79 -9.81 -1.36
CA GLU A 167 23.42 -10.22 -1.09
C GLU A 167 23.25 -10.46 0.42
N GLY A 168 22.07 -10.17 0.97
CA GLY A 168 21.83 -10.32 2.41
C GLY A 168 22.05 -11.75 2.94
N GLU A 169 22.00 -12.74 2.03
CA GLU A 169 22.24 -14.16 2.34
C GLU A 169 23.73 -14.50 2.47
N ASP A 170 24.59 -13.71 1.84
CA ASP A 170 26.05 -13.96 1.78
C ASP A 170 26.82 -13.25 2.90
N LEU A 171 26.12 -12.62 3.84
CA LEU A 171 26.74 -12.01 5.03
C LEU A 171 27.47 -13.06 5.85
N SER A 172 28.71 -12.78 6.22
CA SER A 172 29.55 -13.72 6.96
C SER A 172 29.89 -13.24 8.36
N LEU A 173 29.50 -14.00 9.37
CA LEU A 173 29.82 -13.69 10.77
C LEU A 173 31.31 -13.88 11.11
N VAL A 174 32.10 -14.49 10.22
CA VAL A 174 33.57 -14.57 10.35
C VAL A 174 34.23 -13.22 10.06
N ASN A 175 33.60 -12.38 9.24
CA ASN A 175 34.04 -11.02 9.00
C ASN A 175 33.62 -10.11 10.15
N ASP A 176 34.58 -9.55 10.89
CA ASP A 176 34.32 -8.73 12.08
C ASP A 176 33.48 -7.49 11.77
N VAL A 177 33.65 -6.86 10.59
CA VAL A 177 32.86 -5.69 10.18
C VAL A 177 31.42 -6.07 9.93
N GLN A 178 31.19 -7.17 9.20
CA GLN A 178 29.84 -7.67 8.89
C GLN A 178 29.13 -8.16 10.16
N ARG A 179 29.86 -8.84 11.07
CA ARG A 179 29.34 -9.24 12.37
C ARG A 179 28.94 -8.03 13.22
N LEU A 180 29.76 -6.96 13.24
CA LEU A 180 29.44 -5.74 13.95
C LEU A 180 28.24 -5.00 13.35
N LEU A 181 28.11 -5.03 12.03
CA LEU A 181 26.92 -4.47 11.33
C LEU A 181 25.65 -5.18 11.77
N LEU A 182 25.64 -6.51 11.81
CA LEU A 182 24.48 -7.28 12.28
C LEU A 182 24.21 -7.00 13.77
N LYS A 183 25.26 -6.91 14.60
CA LYS A 183 25.16 -6.53 16.02
C LYS A 183 24.48 -5.16 16.17
N ALA A 184 24.93 -4.16 15.43
CA ALA A 184 24.36 -2.82 15.44
C ALA A 184 22.88 -2.83 14.99
N ALA A 185 22.55 -3.63 13.98
CA ALA A 185 21.18 -3.76 13.46
C ALA A 185 20.22 -4.34 14.52
N LEU A 186 20.64 -5.36 15.27
CA LEU A 186 19.83 -5.99 16.32
C LEU A 186 19.68 -5.11 17.56
N LEU A 187 20.77 -4.48 18.01
CA LEU A 187 20.80 -3.70 19.24
C LEU A 187 20.14 -2.33 19.10
N ALA A 188 20.25 -1.70 17.91
CA ALA A 188 19.60 -0.43 17.63
C ALA A 188 18.18 -0.61 17.06
N SER A 189 17.44 -1.62 17.49
CA SER A 189 16.06 -1.89 17.06
C SER A 189 15.17 -2.15 18.29
N ASP A 190 13.88 -1.76 18.15
CA ASP A 190 12.84 -1.98 19.18
C ASP A 190 11.91 -3.14 18.81
N ALA A 191 11.93 -3.60 17.56
CA ALA A 191 11.14 -4.74 17.13
C ALA A 191 11.57 -6.03 17.83
N THR A 192 10.60 -6.90 18.08
CA THR A 192 10.80 -8.22 18.67
C THR A 192 10.17 -9.29 17.80
N ASN A 193 10.79 -10.48 17.80
CA ASN A 193 10.19 -11.65 17.17
C ASN A 193 9.75 -12.64 18.24
N ASN A 194 8.47 -13.04 18.20
CA ASN A 194 7.95 -14.08 19.03
C ASN A 194 7.80 -15.37 18.21
N GLU A 195 8.89 -16.18 18.18
CA GLU A 195 8.90 -17.45 17.44
C GLU A 195 7.75 -18.38 17.82
N LYS A 196 7.32 -18.37 19.09
CA LYS A 196 6.25 -19.26 19.60
C LYS A 196 4.88 -18.93 19.03
N GLU A 197 4.65 -17.69 18.66
CA GLU A 197 3.39 -17.21 18.10
C GLU A 197 3.47 -16.90 16.59
N GLY A 198 4.67 -16.98 16.00
CA GLY A 198 4.92 -16.64 14.60
C GLY A 198 4.62 -15.18 14.28
N THR A 199 4.68 -14.31 15.29
CA THR A 199 4.36 -12.88 15.18
C THR A 199 5.57 -12.03 15.50
N ALA A 200 5.92 -11.13 14.58
CA ALA A 200 6.90 -10.09 14.86
C ALA A 200 6.16 -8.79 15.18
N ILE A 201 6.63 -8.08 16.23
CA ILE A 201 6.02 -6.84 16.71
C ILE A 201 7.03 -5.71 16.54
N GLY A 202 6.63 -4.61 15.92
CA GLY A 202 7.46 -3.42 15.74
C GLY A 202 7.31 -2.78 14.36
N ASP A 203 8.13 -1.77 14.09
CA ASP A 203 8.22 -1.16 12.75
C ASP A 203 8.68 -2.23 11.73
N PRO A 204 8.05 -2.33 10.57
CA PRO A 204 8.41 -3.33 9.56
C PRO A 204 9.89 -3.32 9.15
N THR A 205 10.52 -2.15 9.16
CA THR A 205 11.95 -1.99 8.87
C THR A 205 12.82 -2.63 9.95
N GLU A 206 12.44 -2.47 11.23
CA GLU A 206 13.16 -3.06 12.35
C GLU A 206 12.91 -4.56 12.45
N VAL A 207 11.69 -5.00 12.19
CA VAL A 207 11.36 -6.44 12.07
C VAL A 207 12.27 -7.10 11.03
N ALA A 208 12.51 -6.46 9.89
CA ALA A 208 13.41 -6.97 8.87
C ALA A 208 14.85 -7.16 9.39
N LEU A 209 15.34 -6.25 10.23
CA LEU A 209 16.68 -6.36 10.84
C LEU A 209 16.77 -7.52 11.82
N VAL A 210 15.74 -7.71 12.63
CA VAL A 210 15.65 -8.83 13.60
C VAL A 210 15.61 -10.16 12.84
N MET A 211 14.74 -10.27 11.81
CA MET A 211 14.67 -11.47 10.96
C MET A 211 15.99 -11.78 10.23
N LEU A 212 16.77 -10.74 9.88
CA LEU A 212 18.12 -10.94 9.35
C LEU A 212 19.03 -11.63 10.37
N GLY A 213 18.97 -11.22 11.66
CA GLY A 213 19.73 -11.85 12.73
C GLY A 213 19.40 -13.34 12.90
N GLU A 214 18.13 -13.68 12.93
CA GLU A 214 17.66 -15.06 13.04
C GLU A 214 18.13 -15.95 11.88
N LYS A 215 18.14 -15.42 10.65
CA LYS A 215 18.65 -16.12 9.48
C LYS A 215 20.10 -16.58 9.66
N PHE A 216 20.88 -15.85 10.48
CA PHE A 216 22.26 -16.20 10.85
C PHE A 216 22.36 -16.90 12.21
N GLY A 217 21.25 -17.37 12.76
CA GLY A 217 21.21 -18.12 14.03
C GLY A 217 21.43 -17.25 15.26
N VAL A 218 21.21 -15.94 15.16
CA VAL A 218 21.30 -15.02 16.29
C VAL A 218 19.88 -14.77 16.83
N ASP A 219 19.57 -15.39 17.98
CA ASP A 219 18.32 -15.12 18.71
C ASP A 219 18.39 -13.72 19.35
N GLU A 220 17.47 -12.85 18.95
CA GLU A 220 17.51 -11.45 19.36
C GLU A 220 17.34 -11.27 20.88
N GLU A 221 16.42 -12.02 21.49
CA GLU A 221 16.10 -11.91 22.91
C GLU A 221 17.32 -12.24 23.78
N SER A 222 17.94 -13.39 23.49
CA SER A 222 19.18 -13.81 24.17
C SER A 222 20.33 -12.85 23.91
N TYR A 223 20.40 -12.30 22.69
CA TYR A 223 21.47 -11.38 22.31
C TYR A 223 21.35 -10.03 23.02
N ARG A 224 20.14 -9.49 23.12
CA ARG A 224 19.85 -8.25 23.86
C ARG A 224 20.01 -8.43 25.37
N ALA A 225 19.70 -9.62 25.92
CA ALA A 225 19.94 -9.94 27.32
C ALA A 225 21.43 -9.94 27.66
N GLN A 226 22.29 -10.36 26.73
CA GLN A 226 23.77 -10.33 26.92
C GLN A 226 24.32 -8.89 26.80
N HIS A 227 23.65 -8.00 26.02
CA HIS A 227 24.05 -6.62 25.79
C HIS A 227 22.91 -5.66 26.15
N PRO A 228 22.56 -5.49 27.41
CA PRO A 228 21.41 -4.70 27.83
C PRO A 228 21.56 -3.25 27.39
N ARG A 229 20.42 -2.62 27.02
CA ARG A 229 20.38 -1.21 26.65
C ARG A 229 20.55 -0.35 27.91
N LEU A 230 21.59 0.46 27.94
CA LEU A 230 21.95 1.34 29.05
C LEU A 230 21.42 2.78 28.85
N GLY A 231 21.10 3.15 27.64
CA GLY A 231 20.54 4.44 27.27
C GLY A 231 20.11 4.48 25.82
N GLU A 232 19.30 5.45 25.49
CA GLU A 232 18.79 5.62 24.10
C GLU A 232 18.51 7.08 23.74
N LEU A 233 18.60 7.38 22.46
CA LEU A 233 17.98 8.49 21.79
C LEU A 233 17.04 7.89 20.76
N ALA A 234 15.75 7.86 21.08
CA ALA A 234 14.71 7.27 20.23
C ALA A 234 14.70 7.86 18.83
N PHE A 235 14.14 7.12 17.87
CA PHE A 235 14.02 7.61 16.50
C PHE A 235 13.25 8.93 16.44
N ASP A 236 13.79 9.88 15.71
CA ASP A 236 13.15 11.15 15.42
C ASP A 236 13.22 11.43 13.93
N SER A 237 12.07 11.78 13.33
CA SER A 237 11.93 11.95 11.87
C SER A 237 12.66 13.17 11.32
N ASP A 238 12.90 14.22 12.14
CA ASP A 238 13.66 15.39 11.72
C ASP A 238 15.16 15.13 11.75
N ARG A 239 15.59 14.40 12.80
CA ARG A 239 16.96 13.96 12.99
C ARG A 239 17.30 12.77 12.09
N LYS A 240 16.29 11.95 11.73
CA LYS A 240 16.39 10.71 10.92
C LYS A 240 17.36 9.68 11.51
N LEU A 241 17.59 9.69 12.80
CA LEU A 241 18.50 8.81 13.52
C LEU A 241 17.80 8.19 14.74
N MET A 242 18.28 7.00 15.12
CA MET A 242 18.04 6.34 16.40
C MET A 242 19.37 5.85 16.94
N SER A 243 19.63 6.07 18.23
CA SER A 243 20.88 5.67 18.88
C SER A 243 20.61 4.92 20.16
N THR A 244 21.34 3.83 20.41
CA THR A 244 21.23 2.97 21.61
C THR A 244 22.61 2.72 22.20
N LEU A 245 22.72 2.86 23.52
CA LEU A 245 23.95 2.65 24.27
C LEU A 245 23.94 1.26 24.90
N HIS A 246 25.01 0.53 24.72
CA HIS A 246 25.21 -0.82 25.23
C HIS A 246 26.60 -0.99 25.84
N ASP A 247 26.79 -1.95 26.74
CA ASP A 247 28.10 -2.44 27.17
C ASP A 247 28.54 -3.53 26.19
N ILE A 248 29.65 -3.32 25.53
CA ILE A 248 30.25 -4.29 24.61
C ILE A 248 31.65 -4.64 25.14
N ASP A 249 31.74 -5.78 25.79
CA ASP A 249 32.98 -6.29 26.38
C ASP A 249 33.64 -5.28 27.36
N GLY A 250 32.84 -4.56 28.14
CA GLY A 250 33.30 -3.58 29.12
C GLY A 250 33.50 -2.17 28.54
N VAL A 251 33.17 -1.96 27.25
CA VAL A 251 33.27 -0.65 26.58
C VAL A 251 31.86 -0.12 26.29
N PRO A 252 31.47 1.05 26.87
CA PRO A 252 30.20 1.69 26.53
C PRO A 252 30.18 2.09 25.05
N THR A 253 29.34 1.43 24.25
CA THR A 253 29.27 1.59 22.80
C THR A 253 27.91 2.09 22.39
N LEU A 254 27.88 3.23 21.72
CA LEU A 254 26.69 3.82 21.12
C LEU A 254 26.56 3.31 19.69
N PHE A 255 25.51 2.56 19.41
CA PHE A 255 25.12 2.19 18.04
C PHE A 255 24.05 3.13 17.52
N THR A 256 24.22 3.57 16.28
CA THR A 256 23.28 4.49 15.63
C THR A 256 22.89 3.94 14.27
N LYS A 257 21.57 3.94 13.99
CA LYS A 257 21.02 3.66 12.67
C LYS A 257 20.26 4.87 12.14
N GLY A 258 20.15 4.99 10.82
CA GLY A 258 19.33 6.02 10.21
C GLY A 258 19.63 6.30 8.75
N ALA A 259 19.27 7.51 8.32
CA ALA A 259 19.47 7.95 6.94
C ALA A 259 20.95 8.17 6.64
N ILE A 260 21.39 7.65 5.51
CA ILE A 260 22.82 7.69 5.14
C ILE A 260 23.34 9.12 4.98
N ASP A 261 22.54 10.02 4.40
CA ASP A 261 22.89 11.43 4.21
C ASP A 261 23.25 12.14 5.53
N VAL A 262 22.51 11.82 6.59
CA VAL A 262 22.78 12.37 7.92
C VAL A 262 23.96 11.66 8.58
N LEU A 263 23.99 10.33 8.54
CA LEU A 263 24.99 9.55 9.26
C LEU A 263 26.40 9.72 8.68
N LEU A 264 26.53 9.82 7.34
CA LEU A 264 27.80 10.13 6.69
C LEU A 264 28.38 11.48 7.13
N ASN A 265 27.54 12.51 7.23
CA ASN A 265 27.99 13.86 7.65
C ASN A 265 28.46 13.89 9.11
N ARG A 266 27.98 12.98 9.94
CA ARG A 266 28.33 12.84 11.36
C ARG A 266 29.42 11.81 11.63
N SER A 267 29.92 11.13 10.58
CA SER A 267 30.97 10.12 10.68
C SER A 267 32.34 10.69 10.34
N THR A 268 33.32 10.38 11.19
CA THR A 268 34.73 10.78 11.01
C THR A 268 35.60 9.65 10.51
N HIS A 269 35.17 8.41 10.71
CA HIS A 269 35.90 7.20 10.32
C HIS A 269 34.98 6.21 9.60
N LEU A 270 35.58 5.30 8.86
CA LEU A 270 34.96 4.12 8.25
C LEU A 270 35.63 2.88 8.86
N LEU A 271 34.82 1.88 9.23
CA LEU A 271 35.34 0.59 9.69
C LEU A 271 35.64 -0.31 8.50
N THR A 272 36.86 -0.85 8.48
CA THR A 272 37.32 -1.87 7.54
C THR A 272 37.95 -3.03 8.29
N ARG A 273 38.26 -4.12 7.62
CA ARG A 273 39.03 -5.25 8.23
C ARG A 273 40.39 -4.83 8.78
N GLU A 274 40.99 -3.80 8.21
CA GLU A 274 42.29 -3.25 8.67
C GLU A 274 42.14 -2.34 9.89
N GLY A 275 40.88 -2.07 10.32
CA GLY A 275 40.54 -1.21 11.44
C GLY A 275 39.82 0.08 11.02
N LYS A 276 39.82 1.06 11.92
CA LYS A 276 39.20 2.39 11.67
C LYS A 276 40.10 3.20 10.74
N VAL A 277 39.56 3.61 9.60
CA VAL A 277 40.23 4.49 8.63
C VAL A 277 39.50 5.83 8.56
N GLU A 278 40.21 6.91 8.25
CA GLU A 278 39.61 8.23 8.15
C GLU A 278 38.52 8.28 7.04
N MET A 279 37.43 8.99 7.31
CA MET A 279 36.36 9.23 6.36
C MET A 279 36.71 10.38 5.41
N THR A 280 37.42 10.07 4.33
CA THR A 280 37.81 11.07 3.32
C THR A 280 36.59 11.44 2.43
N PRO A 281 36.66 12.60 1.71
CA PRO A 281 35.64 12.99 0.74
C PRO A 281 35.36 11.91 -0.29
N GLU A 282 36.41 11.26 -0.81
CA GLU A 282 36.27 10.20 -1.85
C GLU A 282 35.49 8.99 -1.32
N ARG A 283 35.73 8.59 -0.07
CA ARG A 283 34.98 7.49 0.59
C ARG A 283 33.51 7.88 0.83
N ARG A 284 33.24 9.15 1.16
CA ARG A 284 31.87 9.65 1.27
C ARG A 284 31.14 9.58 -0.06
N GLU A 285 31.79 10.00 -1.13
CA GLU A 285 31.23 9.94 -2.49
C GLU A 285 30.98 8.50 -2.93
N GLU A 286 31.88 7.57 -2.62
CA GLU A 286 31.68 6.15 -2.89
C GLU A 286 30.46 5.59 -2.17
N LEU A 287 30.33 5.83 -0.87
CA LEU A 287 29.17 5.38 -0.08
C LEU A 287 27.87 6.03 -0.56
N ALA A 288 27.90 7.31 -0.92
CA ALA A 288 26.74 8.00 -1.48
C ALA A 288 26.33 7.40 -2.84
N ARG A 289 27.31 7.01 -3.68
CA ARG A 289 27.05 6.32 -4.95
C ARG A 289 26.42 4.95 -4.72
N VAL A 290 26.95 4.13 -3.81
CA VAL A 290 26.36 2.84 -3.45
C VAL A 290 24.90 3.01 -2.99
N ASN A 291 24.64 4.00 -2.13
CA ASN A 291 23.27 4.31 -1.73
C ASN A 291 22.38 4.71 -2.90
N MET A 292 22.90 5.49 -3.86
CA MET A 292 22.15 5.88 -5.05
C MET A 292 21.81 4.65 -5.90
N GLU A 293 22.76 3.76 -6.13
CA GLU A 293 22.57 2.51 -6.87
C GLU A 293 21.48 1.65 -6.22
N LEU A 294 21.56 1.41 -4.91
CA LEU A 294 20.56 0.66 -4.16
C LEU A 294 19.17 1.35 -4.21
N SER A 295 19.13 2.67 -4.11
CA SER A 295 17.88 3.44 -4.17
C SER A 295 17.24 3.40 -5.56
N MET A 296 18.04 3.38 -6.63
CA MET A 296 17.55 3.22 -8.01
C MET A 296 16.95 1.83 -8.26
N GLU A 297 17.36 0.80 -7.51
CA GLU A 297 16.72 -0.51 -7.49
C GLU A 297 15.40 -0.51 -6.68
N GLY A 298 14.99 0.61 -6.11
CA GLY A 298 13.80 0.74 -5.27
C GLY A 298 13.98 0.22 -3.84
N LEU A 299 15.23 0.00 -3.41
CA LEU A 299 15.53 -0.50 -2.07
C LEU A 299 15.51 0.65 -1.04
N ARG A 300 14.96 0.37 0.13
CA ARG A 300 15.10 1.22 1.31
C ARG A 300 16.43 0.94 1.98
N VAL A 301 17.26 1.95 2.13
CA VAL A 301 18.62 1.81 2.70
C VAL A 301 18.68 2.40 4.10
N LEU A 302 19.21 1.63 5.05
CA LEU A 302 19.58 2.07 6.39
C LEU A 302 21.09 2.04 6.55
N ALA A 303 21.65 3.12 7.08
CA ALA A 303 23.04 3.23 7.46
C ALA A 303 23.23 2.91 8.94
N PHE A 304 24.38 2.34 9.29
CA PHE A 304 24.79 1.99 10.63
C PHE A 304 26.17 2.53 10.96
N ALA A 305 26.31 3.05 12.17
CA ALA A 305 27.56 3.54 12.70
C ALA A 305 27.65 3.28 14.21
N TYR A 306 28.85 3.40 14.77
CA TYR A 306 29.04 3.28 16.21
C TYR A 306 30.05 4.32 16.72
N LYS A 307 30.02 4.53 18.04
CA LYS A 307 30.98 5.34 18.78
C LYS A 307 31.20 4.76 20.17
N GLU A 308 32.44 4.62 20.56
CA GLU A 308 32.80 4.24 21.93
C GLU A 308 32.77 5.49 22.83
N LEU A 309 32.22 5.36 24.03
CA LEU A 309 32.15 6.41 25.01
C LEU A 309 33.07 6.09 26.19
N ASP A 310 33.61 7.12 26.84
CA ASP A 310 34.51 6.96 27.96
C ASP A 310 33.82 6.39 29.23
N ALA A 311 32.51 6.62 29.35
CA ALA A 311 31.71 6.13 30.49
C ALA A 311 30.23 6.05 30.14
N VAL A 312 29.47 5.24 30.87
CA VAL A 312 28.02 5.21 30.85
C VAL A 312 27.48 6.50 31.49
N ARG A 313 26.71 7.27 30.74
CA ARG A 313 26.06 8.50 31.18
C ARG A 313 24.78 8.75 30.38
N PRO A 314 23.90 9.65 30.84
CA PRO A 314 22.76 10.08 30.03
C PRO A 314 23.23 10.62 28.68
N LEU A 315 22.59 10.12 27.60
CA LEU A 315 22.88 10.54 26.23
C LEU A 315 22.31 11.92 25.95
N THR A 316 23.01 12.66 25.12
CA THR A 316 22.58 13.96 24.57
C THR A 316 22.65 13.92 23.05
N LEU A 317 22.02 14.89 22.37
CA LEU A 317 22.08 14.98 20.92
C LEU A 317 23.51 15.28 20.38
N GLU A 318 24.39 15.79 21.22
CA GLU A 318 25.79 16.03 20.88
C GLU A 318 26.58 14.71 20.73
N ASP A 319 26.12 13.63 21.38
CA ASP A 319 26.74 12.32 21.28
C ASP A 319 26.61 11.72 19.90
N GLU A 320 25.58 12.14 19.15
CA GLU A 320 25.35 11.71 17.77
C GLU A 320 26.27 12.39 16.75
N ASN A 321 27.56 12.48 17.06
CA ASN A 321 28.62 13.00 16.18
C ASN A 321 29.93 12.26 16.41
N GLY A 322 30.83 12.28 15.43
CA GLY A 322 32.13 11.63 15.51
C GLY A 322 32.07 10.11 15.40
N PHE A 323 31.11 9.59 14.64
CA PHE A 323 30.91 8.17 14.47
C PHE A 323 32.00 7.49 13.61
N THR A 324 32.14 6.19 13.84
CA THR A 324 32.76 5.27 12.89
C THR A 324 31.64 4.58 12.10
N PHE A 325 31.56 4.83 10.80
CA PHE A 325 30.59 4.23 9.89
C PHE A 325 30.89 2.74 9.73
N ILE A 326 29.85 1.87 9.82
CA ILE A 326 30.02 0.42 9.70
C ILE A 326 29.64 -0.07 8.31
N GLY A 327 28.43 0.30 7.86
CA GLY A 327 27.88 -0.21 6.60
C GLY A 327 26.42 0.18 6.37
N LEU A 328 25.84 -0.47 5.35
CA LEU A 328 24.47 -0.28 4.92
C LEU A 328 23.74 -1.62 4.91
N ILE A 329 22.47 -1.61 5.26
CA ILE A 329 21.54 -2.71 5.01
C ILE A 329 20.40 -2.16 4.16
N SER A 330 20.18 -2.76 3.00
CA SER A 330 19.08 -2.41 2.12
C SER A 330 17.98 -3.46 2.17
N MET A 331 16.73 -3.03 1.99
CA MET A 331 15.56 -3.87 2.10
C MET A 331 14.45 -3.42 1.18
N ILE A 332 13.55 -4.33 0.86
CA ILE A 332 12.36 -4.05 0.04
C ILE A 332 11.14 -4.76 0.64
N ASP A 333 9.97 -4.23 0.39
CA ASP A 333 8.72 -4.98 0.51
C ASP A 333 8.50 -5.74 -0.81
N PRO A 334 8.77 -7.06 -0.86
CA PRO A 334 8.79 -7.81 -2.12
C PRO A 334 7.39 -7.95 -2.71
N PRO A 335 7.27 -7.99 -4.05
CA PRO A 335 6.00 -8.27 -4.69
C PRO A 335 5.51 -9.68 -4.34
N ARG A 336 4.20 -9.85 -4.29
CA ARG A 336 3.58 -11.18 -4.17
C ARG A 336 3.83 -11.96 -5.46
N PRO A 337 4.17 -13.27 -5.40
CA PRO A 337 4.34 -14.10 -6.61
C PRO A 337 3.09 -14.06 -7.50
N GLU A 338 1.91 -14.10 -6.89
CA GLU A 338 0.62 -14.04 -7.58
C GLU A 338 0.40 -12.70 -8.28
N ALA A 339 0.87 -11.59 -7.69
CA ALA A 339 0.80 -10.28 -8.31
C ALA A 339 1.71 -10.18 -9.54
N VAL A 340 2.93 -10.73 -9.46
CA VAL A 340 3.86 -10.80 -10.61
C VAL A 340 3.22 -11.58 -11.76
N GLN A 341 2.61 -12.74 -11.46
CA GLN A 341 1.94 -13.54 -12.48
C GLN A 341 0.72 -12.81 -13.05
N ALA A 342 -0.11 -12.19 -12.20
CA ALA A 342 -1.29 -11.43 -12.66
C ALA A 342 -0.92 -10.26 -13.56
N VAL A 343 0.16 -9.54 -13.26
CA VAL A 343 0.70 -8.45 -14.09
C VAL A 343 1.21 -9.00 -15.42
N ALA A 344 1.95 -10.12 -15.41
CA ALA A 344 2.44 -10.78 -16.63
C ALA A 344 1.27 -11.26 -17.50
N ASP A 345 0.24 -11.88 -16.91
CA ASP A 345 -0.96 -12.33 -17.63
C ASP A 345 -1.74 -11.15 -18.22
N ALA A 346 -1.84 -10.03 -17.51
CA ALA A 346 -2.44 -8.81 -18.00
C ALA A 346 -1.66 -8.21 -19.18
N ASN A 347 -0.33 -8.18 -19.10
CA ASN A 347 0.54 -7.73 -20.19
C ASN A 347 0.44 -8.64 -21.43
N ALA A 348 0.38 -9.95 -21.24
CA ALA A 348 0.21 -10.92 -22.33
C ALA A 348 -1.13 -10.71 -23.08
N ARG A 349 -2.14 -10.13 -22.40
CA ARG A 349 -3.43 -9.76 -22.99
C ARG A 349 -3.46 -8.33 -23.57
N GLN A 350 -2.31 -7.72 -23.84
CA GLN A 350 -2.15 -6.35 -24.38
C GLN A 350 -2.50 -5.21 -23.41
N LEU A 351 -2.54 -5.48 -22.11
CA LEU A 351 -2.71 -4.44 -21.09
C LEU A 351 -1.35 -3.89 -20.64
N GLY A 352 -0.53 -3.35 -21.57
CA GLY A 352 0.78 -2.77 -21.24
C GLY A 352 0.67 -1.81 -20.04
N ILE A 353 1.21 -2.19 -18.88
CA ILE A 353 1.10 -1.42 -17.63
C ILE A 353 2.07 -0.25 -17.61
N PHE A 354 3.18 -0.35 -18.30
CA PHE A 354 4.14 0.74 -18.48
C PHE A 354 4.68 0.70 -19.93
N ARG A 355 4.57 1.81 -20.64
CA ARG A 355 5.04 1.95 -22.02
C ARG A 355 6.06 3.08 -22.09
N ASP A 356 6.91 3.07 -23.08
CA ASP A 356 7.78 4.21 -23.36
C ASP A 356 6.91 5.46 -23.59
N GLY A 357 7.07 6.46 -22.72
CA GLY A 357 6.28 7.69 -22.72
C GLY A 357 5.17 7.75 -21.67
N ASP A 358 4.98 6.71 -20.84
CA ASP A 358 4.08 6.79 -19.68
C ASP A 358 4.63 7.72 -18.60
N GLU A 359 3.71 8.36 -17.88
CA GLU A 359 4.01 9.35 -16.85
C GLU A 359 3.80 8.76 -15.44
N ALA A 360 4.62 9.22 -14.49
CA ALA A 360 4.37 9.04 -13.07
C ALA A 360 4.01 10.40 -12.47
N VAL A 361 2.96 10.46 -11.64
CA VAL A 361 2.45 11.70 -11.05
C VAL A 361 2.33 11.57 -9.54
N SER A 362 2.80 12.57 -8.80
CA SER A 362 2.68 12.63 -7.33
C SER A 362 1.34 13.24 -6.90
N GLY A 363 0.93 12.97 -5.61
CA GLY A 363 -0.25 13.61 -5.03
C GLY A 363 -0.19 15.14 -5.07
N VAL A 364 0.99 15.73 -4.83
CA VAL A 364 1.19 17.20 -4.90
C VAL A 364 0.94 17.74 -6.32
N GLU A 365 1.39 17.04 -7.33
CA GLU A 365 1.12 17.41 -8.73
C GLU A 365 -0.38 17.26 -9.07
N LEU A 366 -1.04 16.21 -8.54
CA LEU A 366 -2.48 16.03 -8.69
C LEU A 366 -3.28 17.18 -8.05
N ASP A 367 -2.85 17.69 -6.90
CA ASP A 367 -3.49 18.85 -6.25
C ASP A 367 -3.41 20.12 -7.13
N GLY A 368 -2.33 20.26 -7.88
CA GLY A 368 -2.12 21.38 -8.81
C GLY A 368 -2.88 21.26 -10.14
N MET A 369 -3.39 20.05 -10.47
CA MET A 369 -4.09 19.82 -11.75
C MET A 369 -5.58 20.10 -11.64
N THR A 370 -6.15 20.72 -12.66
CA THR A 370 -7.61 20.76 -12.86
C THR A 370 -8.12 19.38 -13.30
N ASP A 371 -9.44 19.15 -13.19
CA ASP A 371 -10.03 17.87 -13.64
C ASP A 371 -9.92 17.70 -15.15
N THR A 372 -9.95 18.79 -15.91
CA THR A 372 -9.77 18.76 -17.38
C THR A 372 -8.34 18.34 -17.75
N GLU A 373 -7.33 18.90 -17.09
CA GLU A 373 -5.92 18.53 -17.30
C GLU A 373 -5.66 17.07 -16.91
N LEU A 374 -6.26 16.63 -15.80
CA LEU A 374 -6.17 15.22 -15.38
C LEU A 374 -6.80 14.31 -16.44
N ASP A 375 -8.02 14.64 -16.92
CA ASP A 375 -8.71 13.84 -17.94
C ASP A 375 -7.91 13.74 -19.25
N GLU A 376 -7.20 14.80 -19.65
CA GLU A 376 -6.35 14.79 -20.86
C GLU A 376 -5.08 13.93 -20.69
N ARG A 377 -4.42 14.03 -19.53
CA ARG A 377 -3.17 13.30 -19.24
C ARG A 377 -3.38 11.85 -18.83
N LEU A 378 -4.57 11.53 -18.32
CA LEU A 378 -4.92 10.25 -17.70
C LEU A 378 -4.47 9.00 -18.49
N PRO A 379 -4.59 8.91 -19.83
CA PRO A 379 -4.15 7.73 -20.58
C PRO A 379 -2.65 7.49 -20.59
N ARG A 380 -1.86 8.49 -20.21
CA ARG A 380 -0.40 8.42 -20.17
C ARG A 380 0.13 8.22 -18.75
N ILE A 381 -0.72 8.41 -17.71
CA ILE A 381 -0.31 8.26 -16.32
C ILE A 381 -0.55 6.81 -15.92
N SER A 382 0.53 6.06 -15.72
CA SER A 382 0.49 4.67 -15.25
C SER A 382 0.82 4.51 -13.77
N VAL A 383 1.49 5.51 -13.17
CA VAL A 383 1.91 5.47 -11.76
C VAL A 383 1.46 6.74 -11.03
N TYR A 384 0.84 6.54 -9.88
CA TYR A 384 0.47 7.61 -8.95
C TYR A 384 1.19 7.39 -7.62
N ALA A 385 2.03 8.36 -7.20
CA ALA A 385 2.86 8.26 -6.01
C ALA A 385 2.35 9.17 -4.88
N ARG A 386 2.36 8.67 -3.62
CA ARG A 386 1.97 9.44 -2.42
C ARG A 386 0.60 10.10 -2.53
N VAL A 387 -0.38 9.33 -2.96
CA VAL A 387 -1.76 9.79 -3.15
C VAL A 387 -2.59 9.62 -1.87
N SER A 388 -3.45 10.61 -1.59
CA SER A 388 -4.44 10.57 -0.50
C SER A 388 -5.70 9.79 -0.92
N PRO A 389 -6.62 9.47 0.03
CA PRO A 389 -7.92 8.88 -0.30
C PRO A 389 -8.72 9.71 -1.32
N GLU A 390 -8.71 11.03 -1.19
CA GLU A 390 -9.37 11.96 -2.13
C GLU A 390 -8.79 11.85 -3.54
N HIS A 391 -7.45 11.74 -3.64
CA HIS A 391 -6.78 11.53 -4.92
C HIS A 391 -7.21 10.21 -5.57
N LYS A 392 -7.34 9.13 -4.80
CA LYS A 392 -7.78 7.82 -5.29
C LYS A 392 -9.19 7.91 -5.88
N ILE A 393 -10.13 8.55 -5.17
CA ILE A 393 -11.49 8.83 -5.66
C ILE A 393 -11.44 9.64 -6.97
N ARG A 394 -10.63 10.70 -7.00
CA ARG A 394 -10.50 11.59 -8.15
C ARG A 394 -9.99 10.85 -9.40
N ILE A 395 -9.00 9.97 -9.25
CA ILE A 395 -8.46 9.13 -10.32
C ILE A 395 -9.52 8.16 -10.84
N VAL A 396 -10.23 7.45 -9.96
CA VAL A 396 -11.31 6.53 -10.33
C VAL A 396 -12.41 7.28 -11.09
N ASN A 397 -12.85 8.42 -10.59
CA ASN A 397 -13.87 9.24 -11.24
C ASN A 397 -13.42 9.74 -12.62
N ALA A 398 -12.14 10.10 -12.78
CA ALA A 398 -11.59 10.54 -14.06
C ALA A 398 -11.65 9.44 -15.12
N TRP A 399 -11.25 8.21 -14.77
CA TRP A 399 -11.38 7.05 -15.66
C TRP A 399 -12.84 6.73 -16.00
N GLN A 400 -13.75 6.84 -15.01
CA GLN A 400 -15.18 6.62 -15.23
C GLN A 400 -15.82 7.69 -16.12
N ARG A 401 -15.41 8.97 -16.02
CA ARG A 401 -15.86 10.02 -16.95
C ARG A 401 -15.52 9.71 -18.41
N ARG A 402 -14.45 9.00 -18.65
CA ARG A 402 -14.04 8.51 -19.98
C ARG A 402 -14.77 7.25 -20.42
N GLY A 403 -15.77 6.79 -19.67
CA GLY A 403 -16.58 5.62 -20.00
C GLY A 403 -15.94 4.28 -19.62
N ASN A 404 -14.85 4.28 -18.84
CA ASN A 404 -14.21 3.05 -18.39
C ASN A 404 -14.93 2.45 -17.17
N ILE A 405 -14.90 1.13 -17.08
CA ILE A 405 -15.29 0.39 -15.89
C ILE A 405 -14.04 0.14 -15.08
N VAL A 406 -13.98 0.72 -13.88
CA VAL A 406 -12.79 0.75 -13.05
C VAL A 406 -12.96 -0.23 -11.89
N SER A 407 -11.97 -1.09 -11.69
CA SER A 407 -11.79 -1.84 -10.44
C SER A 407 -10.71 -1.16 -9.63
N MET A 408 -10.97 -0.91 -8.35
CA MET A 408 -9.97 -0.43 -7.40
C MET A 408 -9.66 -1.56 -6.42
N THR A 409 -8.36 -1.79 -6.14
CA THR A 409 -7.93 -2.70 -5.09
C THR A 409 -7.22 -1.92 -3.98
N GLY A 410 -7.41 -2.33 -2.74
CA GLY A 410 -6.78 -1.72 -1.58
C GLY A 410 -6.91 -2.63 -0.36
N ASP A 411 -6.11 -2.37 0.67
CA ASP A 411 -6.03 -3.19 1.88
C ASP A 411 -6.49 -2.45 3.15
N GLY A 412 -6.87 -1.19 3.04
CA GLY A 412 -7.13 -0.35 4.19
C GLY A 412 -8.30 0.62 4.07
N VAL A 413 -8.57 1.29 5.19
CA VAL A 413 -9.63 2.30 5.32
C VAL A 413 -9.45 3.47 4.35
N ASN A 414 -8.19 3.76 3.98
CA ASN A 414 -7.83 4.84 3.05
C ASN A 414 -8.30 4.56 1.61
N ASP A 415 -8.53 3.32 1.25
CA ASP A 415 -8.98 2.91 -0.08
C ASP A 415 -10.50 2.82 -0.18
N ALA A 416 -11.16 2.57 0.96
CA ALA A 416 -12.58 2.31 1.03
C ALA A 416 -13.48 3.34 0.31
N PRO A 417 -13.19 4.67 0.33
CA PRO A 417 -13.99 5.64 -0.40
C PRO A 417 -13.83 5.56 -1.94
N ALA A 418 -12.76 4.93 -2.44
CA ALA A 418 -12.51 4.76 -3.87
C ALA A 418 -12.94 3.37 -4.40
N LEU A 419 -13.23 2.45 -3.47
CA LEU A 419 -13.80 1.12 -3.75
C LEU A 419 -15.32 1.20 -3.92
#